data_f174b4b8af772f1b9f11b2c841893684
#
_entry.id   f174b4b8af772f1b9f11b2c841893684
#
_cell.length_a   1.000
_cell.length_b   1.000
_cell.length_c   1.000
_cell.angle_alpha   90.00
_cell.angle_beta   90.00
_cell.angle_gamma   90.00
#
_symmetry.space_group_name_H-M   'P 1'
#
loop_
_entity.id
_entity.type
_entity.pdbx_description
1 polymer ?
#
loop_
_entity_poly.entity_id
_entity_poly.type
_entity_poly.pdbx_seq_one_letter_code
_entity_poly.pdbx_strand_id
1 'polypeptide(L)'
;MKSCKDFYDDSAQMWADNWYEDETLLPYLKSFLEHIGKKSPRVLDLCCGAGYESMRLKKLGAKVVGLDFSEKELEIAKNKNPEIEFHERNMLESYKDLGAFDGIVCIAGIVHLQGNDLKLAFDNMADVLKPDGCLLLVFREGTEIIQTTTYNDVEYNRNFVYHSRENILKAMNGNFEFVEELQSFDTWKYLFYKRTKKSLL
;
A
#
# COMPACT_ATOMS: atom_id res chain seq x y z
N MET A 1 11.19 21.50 11.08
CA MET A 1 10.12 20.52 10.79
C MET A 1 10.76 19.32 10.13
N LYS A 2 10.58 18.12 10.68
CA LYS A 2 11.08 16.86 10.13
C LYS A 2 10.24 16.39 8.94
N SER A 3 10.74 15.46 8.13
CA SER A 3 10.05 14.92 6.95
C SER A 3 8.98 13.86 7.29
N CYS A 4 8.20 13.44 6.30
CA CYS A 4 7.27 12.30 6.41
C CYS A 4 8.01 10.99 6.74
N LYS A 5 9.21 10.75 6.14
CA LYS A 5 10.05 9.60 6.47
C LYS A 5 10.47 9.63 7.94
N ASP A 6 10.95 10.78 8.43
CA ASP A 6 11.34 10.92 9.85
C ASP A 6 10.16 10.64 10.80
N PHE A 7 8.92 10.99 10.41
CA PHE A 7 7.74 10.66 11.21
C PHE A 7 7.57 9.14 11.37
N TYR A 8 7.65 8.38 10.27
CA TYR A 8 7.50 6.94 10.30
C TYR A 8 8.69 6.25 10.98
N ASP A 9 9.91 6.76 10.80
CA ASP A 9 11.08 6.25 11.53
C ASP A 9 10.93 6.49 13.05
N ASP A 10 10.49 7.68 13.48
CA ASP A 10 10.33 8.01 14.90
C ASP A 10 9.12 7.30 15.55
N SER A 11 8.08 6.95 14.79
CA SER A 11 6.85 6.33 15.29
C SER A 11 6.72 4.83 15.01
N ALA A 12 7.73 4.20 14.40
CA ALA A 12 7.68 2.82 13.93
C ALA A 12 7.23 1.81 15.00
N GLN A 13 7.78 1.91 16.22
CA GLN A 13 7.41 1.02 17.32
C GLN A 13 5.94 1.17 17.73
N MET A 14 5.44 2.42 17.78
CA MET A 14 4.02 2.70 18.08
C MET A 14 3.09 2.03 17.05
N TRP A 15 3.42 2.12 15.75
CA TRP A 15 2.62 1.46 14.71
C TRP A 15 2.66 -0.06 14.84
N ALA A 16 3.82 -0.64 15.09
CA ALA A 16 3.96 -2.06 15.31
C ALA A 16 3.12 -2.53 16.50
N ASP A 17 3.21 -1.85 17.65
CA ASP A 17 2.47 -2.21 18.85
C ASP A 17 0.96 -2.13 18.65
N ASN A 18 0.48 -1.19 17.84
CA ASN A 18 -0.95 -1.01 17.58
C ASN A 18 -1.52 -2.04 16.59
N TRP A 19 -0.73 -2.47 15.58
CA TRP A 19 -1.30 -3.18 14.44
C TRP A 19 -0.93 -4.66 14.32
N TYR A 20 0.10 -5.16 15.03
CA TYR A 20 0.46 -6.58 14.92
C TYR A 20 -0.63 -7.54 15.38
N GLU A 21 -1.37 -7.18 16.43
CA GLU A 21 -2.45 -8.01 16.98
C GLU A 21 -3.84 -7.61 16.43
N ASP A 22 -3.93 -6.53 15.64
CA ASP A 22 -5.19 -6.09 15.04
C ASP A 22 -5.54 -6.93 13.80
N GLU A 23 -6.70 -7.56 13.79
CA GLU A 23 -7.18 -8.40 12.68
C GLU A 23 -8.26 -7.71 11.82
N THR A 24 -8.49 -6.42 12.00
CA THR A 24 -9.54 -5.65 11.29
C THR A 24 -9.42 -5.80 9.78
N LEU A 25 -8.22 -5.84 9.24
CA LEU A 25 -7.96 -5.96 7.79
C LEU A 25 -7.97 -7.42 7.27
N LEU A 26 -7.97 -8.41 8.14
CA LEU A 26 -7.88 -9.82 7.74
C LEU A 26 -8.98 -10.27 6.77
N PRO A 27 -10.27 -9.88 6.91
CA PRO A 27 -11.31 -10.21 5.94
C PRO A 27 -11.02 -9.66 4.53
N TYR A 28 -10.49 -8.43 4.44
CA TYR A 28 -10.14 -7.78 3.17
C TYR A 28 -8.96 -8.47 2.48
N LEU A 29 -7.96 -8.89 3.24
CA LEU A 29 -6.82 -9.66 2.71
C LEU A 29 -7.25 -11.05 2.20
N LYS A 30 -8.20 -11.72 2.87
CA LYS A 30 -8.78 -12.97 2.40
C LYS A 30 -9.52 -12.77 1.07
N SER A 31 -10.42 -11.79 1.01
CA SER A 31 -11.15 -11.46 -0.22
C SER A 31 -10.20 -11.07 -1.36
N PHE A 32 -9.14 -10.31 -1.07
CA PHE A 32 -8.10 -9.98 -2.04
C PHE A 32 -7.44 -11.23 -2.66
N LEU A 33 -7.07 -12.21 -1.84
CA LEU A 33 -6.47 -13.45 -2.32
C LEU A 33 -7.46 -14.31 -3.12
N GLU A 34 -8.74 -14.29 -2.75
CA GLU A 34 -9.83 -14.93 -3.51
C GLU A 34 -9.98 -14.31 -4.90
N HIS A 35 -9.90 -12.97 -5.02
CA HIS A 35 -9.93 -12.25 -6.31
C HIS A 35 -8.75 -12.60 -7.22
N ILE A 36 -7.57 -12.88 -6.66
CA ILE A 36 -6.42 -13.37 -7.42
C ILE A 36 -6.66 -14.81 -7.91
N GLY A 37 -7.34 -15.64 -7.11
CA GLY A 37 -7.73 -16.99 -7.48
C GLY A 37 -6.58 -17.96 -7.68
N LYS A 38 -5.39 -17.73 -7.09
CA LYS A 38 -4.20 -18.58 -7.16
C LYS A 38 -3.87 -19.19 -5.81
N LYS A 39 -3.41 -20.44 -5.79
CA LYS A 39 -3.06 -21.17 -4.55
C LYS A 39 -1.90 -20.51 -3.76
N SER A 40 -0.92 -19.93 -4.44
CA SER A 40 0.24 -19.28 -3.81
C SER A 40 0.66 -18.07 -4.66
N PRO A 41 -0.14 -17.00 -4.64
CA PRO A 41 0.12 -15.82 -5.44
C PRO A 41 1.36 -15.08 -4.94
N ARG A 42 2.09 -14.43 -5.86
CA ARG A 42 3.14 -13.49 -5.51
C ARG A 42 2.55 -12.11 -5.31
N VAL A 43 2.65 -11.58 -4.11
CA VAL A 43 2.01 -10.33 -3.68
C VAL A 43 3.06 -9.30 -3.25
N LEU A 44 2.92 -8.07 -3.73
CA LEU A 44 3.64 -6.91 -3.23
C LEU A 44 2.78 -6.24 -2.15
N ASP A 45 3.33 -6.12 -0.94
CA ASP A 45 2.82 -5.27 0.12
C ASP A 45 3.54 -3.92 0.02
N LEU A 46 2.88 -2.95 -0.61
CA LEU A 46 3.44 -1.63 -0.93
C LEU A 46 3.13 -0.64 0.18
N CYS A 47 4.14 0.01 0.74
CA CYS A 47 4.09 0.78 1.97
C CYS A 47 3.75 -0.13 3.17
N CYS A 48 4.53 -1.22 3.30
CA CYS A 48 4.24 -2.31 4.23
C CYS A 48 4.49 -1.98 5.71
N GLY A 49 5.12 -0.84 6.00
CA GLY A 49 5.49 -0.44 7.35
C GLY A 49 6.25 -1.55 8.10
N ALA A 50 5.86 -1.83 9.33
CA ALA A 50 6.47 -2.87 10.17
C ALA A 50 6.10 -4.33 9.74
N GLY A 51 5.41 -4.52 8.60
CA GLY A 51 5.19 -5.83 7.98
C GLY A 51 4.06 -6.67 8.57
N TYR A 52 3.09 -6.07 9.24
CA TYR A 52 1.99 -6.81 9.84
C TYR A 52 1.00 -7.35 8.80
N GLU A 53 0.67 -6.65 7.72
CA GLU A 53 -0.10 -7.18 6.59
C GLU A 53 0.70 -8.20 5.78
N SER A 54 2.00 -7.97 5.59
CA SER A 54 2.91 -8.95 4.97
C SER A 54 2.86 -10.29 5.69
N MET A 55 2.91 -10.28 7.02
CA MET A 55 2.77 -11.48 7.87
C MET A 55 1.43 -12.18 7.64
N ARG A 56 0.32 -11.42 7.65
CA ARG A 56 -1.04 -11.95 7.45
C ARG A 56 -1.21 -12.57 6.06
N LEU A 57 -0.77 -11.88 5.01
CA LEU A 57 -0.78 -12.39 3.64
C LEU A 57 0.02 -13.69 3.51
N LYS A 58 1.19 -13.76 4.16
CA LYS A 58 2.00 -14.98 4.16
C LYS A 58 1.30 -16.12 4.90
N LYS A 59 0.72 -15.88 6.06
CA LYS A 59 -0.08 -16.87 6.80
C LYS A 59 -1.26 -17.40 5.97
N LEU A 60 -1.83 -16.55 5.09
CA LEU A 60 -2.88 -16.93 4.13
C LEU A 60 -2.36 -17.65 2.87
N GLY A 61 -1.05 -17.89 2.75
CA GLY A 61 -0.44 -18.70 1.69
C GLY A 61 0.17 -17.92 0.53
N ALA A 62 0.23 -16.59 0.58
CA ALA A 62 0.89 -15.78 -0.42
C ALA A 62 2.43 -15.85 -0.30
N LYS A 63 3.13 -15.62 -1.42
CA LYS A 63 4.56 -15.31 -1.47
C LYS A 63 4.69 -13.79 -1.46
N VAL A 64 5.10 -13.22 -0.33
CA VAL A 64 5.06 -11.78 -0.09
C VAL A 64 6.43 -11.15 -0.27
N VAL A 65 6.45 -9.98 -0.90
CA VAL A 65 7.55 -9.02 -0.89
C VAL A 65 7.00 -7.73 -0.28
N GLY A 66 7.65 -7.20 0.74
CA GLY A 66 7.31 -5.92 1.36
C GLY A 66 8.20 -4.80 0.85
N LEU A 67 7.62 -3.61 0.65
CA LEU A 67 8.35 -2.41 0.27
C LEU A 67 7.88 -1.23 1.11
N ASP A 68 8.82 -0.56 1.75
CA ASP A 68 8.59 0.69 2.49
C ASP A 68 9.79 1.61 2.39
N PHE A 69 9.61 2.89 2.68
CA PHE A 69 10.70 3.88 2.67
C PHE A 69 11.27 4.15 4.05
N SER A 70 10.61 3.69 5.13
CA SER A 70 11.08 3.82 6.50
C SER A 70 12.03 2.69 6.88
N GLU A 71 13.28 3.04 7.18
CA GLU A 71 14.29 2.09 7.65
C GLU A 71 13.87 1.44 8.97
N LYS A 72 13.29 2.22 9.89
CA LYS A 72 12.92 1.74 11.23
C LYS A 72 11.71 0.82 11.22
N GLU A 73 10.73 1.11 10.39
CA GLU A 73 9.61 0.19 10.13
C GLU A 73 10.13 -1.14 9.58
N LEU A 74 11.04 -1.09 8.59
CA LEU A 74 11.61 -2.28 7.97
C LEU A 74 12.54 -3.07 8.91
N GLU A 75 13.24 -2.43 9.84
CA GLU A 75 13.98 -3.14 10.90
C GLU A 75 13.05 -4.02 11.73
N ILE A 76 11.88 -3.49 12.12
CA ILE A 76 10.87 -4.26 12.86
C ILE A 76 10.30 -5.37 11.98
N ALA A 77 9.92 -5.05 10.72
CA ALA A 77 9.38 -6.01 9.77
C ALA A 77 10.30 -7.22 9.58
N LYS A 78 11.60 -6.99 9.34
CA LYS A 78 12.62 -8.04 9.15
C LYS A 78 12.83 -8.87 10.42
N ASN A 79 12.85 -8.23 11.59
CA ASN A 79 13.00 -8.93 12.86
C ASN A 79 11.80 -9.82 13.20
N LYS A 80 10.59 -9.35 12.93
CA LYS A 80 9.35 -10.08 13.20
C LYS A 80 9.05 -11.17 12.17
N ASN A 81 9.48 -10.97 10.91
CA ASN A 81 9.17 -11.84 9.77
C ASN A 81 10.44 -12.13 8.93
N PRO A 82 11.45 -12.83 9.50
CA PRO A 82 12.76 -13.02 8.86
C PRO A 82 12.69 -13.81 7.54
N GLU A 83 11.57 -14.46 7.28
CA GLU A 83 11.33 -15.25 6.08
C GLU A 83 10.60 -14.49 4.97
N ILE A 84 10.28 -13.20 5.16
CA ILE A 84 9.71 -12.32 4.14
C ILE A 84 10.81 -11.41 3.60
N GLU A 85 10.84 -11.23 2.30
CA GLU A 85 11.74 -10.31 1.63
C GLU A 85 11.22 -8.88 1.77
N PHE A 86 12.05 -7.96 2.33
CA PHE A 86 11.70 -6.55 2.53
C PHE A 86 12.74 -5.63 1.89
N HIS A 87 12.27 -4.61 1.16
CA HIS A 87 13.09 -3.63 0.46
C HIS A 87 12.83 -2.22 0.98
N GLU A 88 13.89 -1.49 1.29
CA GLU A 88 13.82 -0.05 1.53
C GLU A 88 13.81 0.68 0.19
N ARG A 89 12.67 1.29 -0.14
CA ARG A 89 12.48 2.06 -1.38
C ARG A 89 11.26 2.96 -1.28
N ASN A 90 11.34 4.14 -1.87
CA ASN A 90 10.18 5.00 -2.02
C ASN A 90 9.25 4.44 -3.12
N MET A 91 7.94 4.44 -2.89
CA MET A 91 6.96 3.99 -3.89
C MET A 91 6.94 4.83 -5.19
N LEU A 92 7.59 6.00 -5.18
CA LEU A 92 7.79 6.85 -6.36
C LEU A 92 9.01 6.44 -7.20
N GLU A 93 9.88 5.60 -6.67
CA GLU A 93 10.99 5.02 -7.43
C GLU A 93 10.51 3.80 -8.23
N SER A 94 11.28 3.41 -9.26
CA SER A 94 10.98 2.17 -9.97
C SER A 94 11.37 0.94 -9.14
N TYR A 95 10.49 -0.05 -9.11
CA TYR A 95 10.72 -1.35 -8.48
C TYR A 95 10.49 -2.54 -9.45
N LYS A 96 10.73 -2.29 -10.76
CA LYS A 96 10.62 -3.32 -11.83
C LYS A 96 11.60 -4.47 -11.64
N ASP A 97 12.74 -4.22 -11.03
CA ASP A 97 13.75 -5.22 -10.69
C ASP A 97 13.23 -6.30 -9.73
N LEU A 98 12.20 -6.01 -8.95
CA LEU A 98 11.52 -6.99 -8.09
C LEU A 98 10.68 -8.00 -8.88
N GLY A 99 10.49 -7.79 -10.20
CA GLY A 99 9.72 -8.66 -11.07
C GLY A 99 8.22 -8.45 -11.01
N ALA A 100 7.45 -9.40 -11.55
CA ALA A 100 6.01 -9.25 -11.71
C ALA A 100 5.21 -9.92 -10.58
N PHE A 101 4.13 -9.26 -10.15
CA PHE A 101 3.25 -9.68 -9.05
C PHE A 101 1.87 -10.11 -9.57
N ASP A 102 1.24 -11.04 -8.86
CA ASP A 102 -0.14 -11.46 -9.11
C ASP A 102 -1.13 -10.50 -8.43
N GLY A 103 -0.67 -9.82 -7.37
CA GLY A 103 -1.43 -8.81 -6.66
C GLY A 103 -0.56 -7.78 -5.96
N ILE A 104 -1.14 -6.61 -5.71
CA ILE A 104 -0.56 -5.52 -4.91
C ILE A 104 -1.56 -5.15 -3.82
N VAL A 105 -1.08 -5.02 -2.58
CA VAL A 105 -1.80 -4.39 -1.49
C VAL A 105 -1.15 -3.05 -1.21
N CYS A 106 -1.94 -1.96 -1.18
CA CYS A 106 -1.47 -0.63 -0.82
C CYS A 106 -2.45 -0.01 0.18
N ILE A 107 -2.11 -0.13 1.47
CA ILE A 107 -2.95 0.33 2.58
C ILE A 107 -2.37 1.63 3.12
N ALA A 108 -3.16 2.71 3.05
CA ALA A 108 -2.79 4.05 3.50
C ALA A 108 -1.48 4.64 2.91
N GLY A 109 -0.91 4.02 1.86
CA GLY A 109 0.32 4.52 1.23
C GLY A 109 0.09 5.80 0.43
N ILE A 110 -0.95 5.82 -0.41
CA ILE A 110 -1.22 6.97 -1.30
C ILE A 110 -1.73 8.21 -0.59
N VAL A 111 -2.10 8.12 0.69
CA VAL A 111 -2.59 9.28 1.49
C VAL A 111 -1.51 10.35 1.71
N HIS A 112 -0.29 10.12 1.28
CA HIS A 112 0.81 11.10 1.34
C HIS A 112 1.12 11.75 -0.01
N LEU A 113 0.43 11.35 -1.08
CA LEU A 113 0.74 11.74 -2.45
C LEU A 113 -0.29 12.72 -3.04
N GLN A 114 0.17 13.60 -3.93
CA GLN A 114 -0.68 14.53 -4.67
C GLN A 114 -0.21 14.66 -6.12
N GLY A 115 -1.11 15.10 -6.99
CA GLY A 115 -0.79 15.51 -8.36
C GLY A 115 -0.02 14.45 -9.14
N ASN A 116 1.16 14.82 -9.63
CA ASN A 116 2.00 13.96 -10.44
C ASN A 116 2.57 12.76 -9.68
N ASP A 117 2.81 12.89 -8.37
CA ASP A 117 3.33 11.79 -7.53
C ASP A 117 2.29 10.68 -7.40
N LEU A 118 1.01 11.03 -7.24
CA LEU A 118 -0.07 10.04 -7.21
C LEU A 118 -0.14 9.26 -8.53
N LYS A 119 -0.02 9.97 -9.67
CA LYS A 119 0.02 9.33 -11.00
C LYS A 119 1.24 8.41 -11.13
N LEU A 120 2.42 8.89 -10.75
CA LEU A 120 3.67 8.13 -10.84
C LEU A 120 3.60 6.84 -9.99
N ALA A 121 3.00 6.90 -8.79
CA ALA A 121 2.80 5.72 -7.96
C ALA A 121 1.92 4.67 -8.66
N PHE A 122 0.82 5.07 -9.30
CA PHE A 122 -0.02 4.14 -10.07
C PHE A 122 0.68 3.60 -11.33
N ASP A 123 1.47 4.41 -12.01
CA ASP A 123 2.26 3.94 -13.15
C ASP A 123 3.29 2.88 -12.70
N ASN A 124 3.99 3.10 -11.57
CA ASN A 124 4.92 2.13 -11.00
C ASN A 124 4.21 0.83 -10.56
N MET A 125 3.04 0.91 -9.92
CA MET A 125 2.23 -0.27 -9.59
C MET A 125 1.84 -1.04 -10.86
N ALA A 126 1.41 -0.32 -11.90
CA ALA A 126 1.02 -0.91 -13.17
C ALA A 126 2.19 -1.62 -13.88
N ASP A 127 3.40 -1.13 -13.73
CA ASP A 127 4.60 -1.69 -14.36
C ASP A 127 4.96 -3.08 -13.83
N VAL A 128 4.63 -3.38 -12.56
CA VAL A 128 4.96 -4.64 -11.91
C VAL A 128 3.76 -5.55 -11.67
N LEU A 129 2.54 -5.06 -11.80
CA LEU A 129 1.34 -5.89 -11.68
C LEU A 129 1.06 -6.59 -13.02
N LYS A 130 0.91 -7.91 -12.99
CA LYS A 130 0.57 -8.70 -14.17
C LYS A 130 -0.76 -8.27 -14.78
N PRO A 131 -1.00 -8.45 -16.09
CA PRO A 131 -2.33 -8.31 -16.67
C PRO A 131 -3.35 -9.16 -15.89
N ASP A 132 -4.53 -8.60 -15.63
CA ASP A 132 -5.57 -9.17 -14.75
C ASP A 132 -5.15 -9.36 -13.27
N GLY A 133 -3.96 -8.89 -12.88
CA GLY A 133 -3.54 -8.86 -11.47
C GLY A 133 -4.42 -7.93 -10.65
N CYS A 134 -4.58 -8.24 -9.37
CA CYS A 134 -5.48 -7.54 -8.45
C CYS A 134 -4.73 -6.48 -7.63
N LEU A 135 -5.30 -5.29 -7.49
CA LEU A 135 -4.87 -4.24 -6.56
C LEU A 135 -5.92 -4.06 -5.48
N LEU A 136 -5.55 -4.27 -4.21
CA LEU A 136 -6.31 -3.77 -3.05
C LEU A 136 -5.76 -2.40 -2.68
N LEU A 137 -6.59 -1.36 -2.83
CA LEU A 137 -6.26 0.01 -2.51
C LEU A 137 -7.08 0.48 -1.31
N VAL A 138 -6.40 0.95 -0.26
CA VAL A 138 -7.05 1.50 0.94
C VAL A 138 -6.59 2.93 1.13
N PHE A 139 -7.55 3.87 1.14
CA PHE A 139 -7.30 5.30 1.27
C PHE A 139 -8.45 6.03 1.94
N ARG A 140 -8.28 7.31 2.28
CA ARG A 140 -9.37 8.17 2.77
C ARG A 140 -10.04 8.93 1.64
N GLU A 141 -11.37 8.79 1.53
CA GLU A 141 -12.18 9.52 0.55
C GLU A 141 -12.54 10.91 1.08
N GLY A 142 -12.36 11.93 0.23
CA GLY A 142 -12.66 13.32 0.54
C GLY A 142 -11.82 14.30 -0.27
N THR A 143 -11.74 15.53 0.21
CA THR A 143 -10.98 16.63 -0.42
C THR A 143 -10.05 17.33 0.55
N GLU A 144 -9.96 16.87 1.79
CA GLU A 144 -9.16 17.48 2.84
C GLU A 144 -7.67 17.18 2.67
N ILE A 145 -6.84 18.12 3.10
CA ILE A 145 -5.39 17.96 3.16
C ILE A 145 -4.91 18.48 4.51
N ILE A 146 -4.29 17.58 5.29
CA ILE A 146 -3.62 17.91 6.54
C ILE A 146 -2.13 17.93 6.23
N GLN A 147 -1.47 19.08 6.39
CA GLN A 147 -0.07 19.25 5.96
C GLN A 147 0.95 18.87 7.02
N THR A 148 0.58 18.96 8.28
CA THR A 148 1.50 18.71 9.40
C THR A 148 0.92 17.75 10.42
N THR A 149 1.81 17.02 11.08
CA THR A 149 1.45 16.10 12.18
C THR A 149 2.41 16.34 13.33
N THR A 150 1.90 16.39 14.55
CA THR A 150 2.73 16.46 15.76
C THR A 150 2.77 15.09 16.45
N TYR A 151 3.97 14.61 16.76
CA TYR A 151 4.20 13.38 17.50
C TYR A 151 5.33 13.61 18.51
N ASN A 152 5.09 13.31 19.81
CA ASN A 152 6.03 13.54 20.91
C ASN A 152 6.62 14.95 20.91
N ASP A 153 5.76 15.99 20.79
CA ASP A 153 6.12 17.41 20.74
C ASP A 153 7.01 17.83 19.55
N VAL A 154 7.19 16.95 18.57
CA VAL A 154 7.92 17.22 17.33
C VAL A 154 6.92 17.41 16.18
N GLU A 155 7.12 18.46 15.38
CA GLU A 155 6.30 18.74 14.21
C GLU A 155 6.94 18.18 12.94
N TYR A 156 6.12 17.48 12.13
CA TYR A 156 6.54 16.81 10.89
C TYR A 156 5.77 17.38 9.70
N ASN A 157 6.47 17.61 8.60
CA ASN A 157 5.87 17.86 7.30
C ASN A 157 5.37 16.52 6.72
N ARG A 158 4.14 16.16 7.11
CA ARG A 158 3.50 14.91 6.72
C ARG A 158 2.13 15.23 6.15
N ASN A 159 2.06 15.30 4.83
CA ASN A 159 0.78 15.42 4.17
C ASN A 159 -0.09 14.20 4.49
N PHE A 160 -1.36 14.45 4.79
CA PHE A 160 -2.38 13.42 4.85
C PHE A 160 -3.54 13.89 3.96
N VAL A 161 -3.66 13.26 2.81
CA VAL A 161 -4.53 13.68 1.71
C VAL A 161 -5.72 12.76 1.62
N TYR A 162 -6.91 13.35 1.61
CA TYR A 162 -8.14 12.66 1.25
C TYR A 162 -8.31 12.75 -0.27
N HIS A 163 -8.60 11.64 -0.92
CA HIS A 163 -8.73 11.57 -2.38
C HIS A 163 -10.18 11.38 -2.79
N SER A 164 -10.65 12.15 -3.77
CA SER A 164 -11.89 11.79 -4.46
C SER A 164 -11.65 10.60 -5.39
N ARG A 165 -12.71 9.80 -5.65
CA ARG A 165 -12.65 8.70 -6.63
C ARG A 165 -12.26 9.20 -8.02
N GLU A 166 -12.72 10.38 -8.40
CA GLU A 166 -12.36 11.01 -9.66
C GLU A 166 -10.85 11.24 -9.77
N ASN A 167 -10.23 11.76 -8.71
CA ASN A 167 -8.77 11.96 -8.66
C ASN A 167 -8.01 10.63 -8.75
N ILE A 168 -8.47 9.59 -8.06
CA ILE A 168 -7.88 8.24 -8.14
C ILE A 168 -7.97 7.71 -9.58
N LEU A 169 -9.15 7.71 -10.19
CA LEU A 169 -9.36 7.22 -11.55
C LEU A 169 -8.53 7.99 -12.58
N LYS A 170 -8.45 9.32 -12.43
CA LYS A 170 -7.61 10.17 -13.29
C LYS A 170 -6.12 9.82 -13.15
N ALA A 171 -5.64 9.63 -11.92
CA ALA A 171 -4.24 9.25 -11.66
C ALA A 171 -3.91 7.84 -12.18
N MET A 172 -4.84 6.91 -12.10
CA MET A 172 -4.72 5.54 -12.66
C MET A 172 -4.58 5.53 -14.19
N ASN A 173 -5.01 6.57 -14.88
CA ASN A 173 -4.79 6.79 -16.33
C ASN A 173 -5.16 5.58 -17.21
N GLY A 174 -6.26 4.90 -16.89
CA GLY A 174 -6.74 3.71 -17.61
C GLY A 174 -5.90 2.44 -17.37
N ASN A 175 -4.91 2.46 -16.48
CA ASN A 175 -4.10 1.29 -16.17
C ASN A 175 -4.85 0.27 -15.28
N PHE A 176 -5.94 0.67 -14.65
CA PHE A 176 -6.72 -0.15 -13.72
C PHE A 176 -8.21 -0.02 -13.99
N GLU A 177 -8.91 -1.12 -13.82
CA GLU A 177 -10.36 -1.21 -13.91
C GLU A 177 -10.94 -1.48 -12.51
N PHE A 178 -11.97 -0.74 -12.12
CA PHE A 178 -12.66 -0.93 -10.85
C PHE A 178 -13.40 -2.27 -10.86
N VAL A 179 -13.29 -3.03 -9.77
CA VAL A 179 -13.99 -4.31 -9.59
C VAL A 179 -15.10 -4.18 -8.58
N GLU A 180 -14.75 -3.85 -7.34
CA GLU A 180 -15.75 -3.66 -6.28
C GLU A 180 -15.23 -2.82 -5.12
N GLU A 181 -16.16 -2.34 -4.30
CA GLU A 181 -15.90 -1.73 -3.00
C GLU A 181 -16.38 -2.69 -1.91
N LEU A 182 -15.48 -2.99 -0.98
CA LEU A 182 -15.84 -3.72 0.23
C LEU A 182 -16.44 -2.78 1.27
N GLN A 183 -16.98 -3.36 2.35
CA GLN A 183 -17.49 -2.59 3.48
C GLN A 183 -16.48 -1.55 3.92
N SER A 184 -16.86 -0.28 3.86
CA SER A 184 -16.03 0.86 4.22
C SER A 184 -16.41 1.39 5.61
N PHE A 185 -15.44 1.97 6.32
CA PHE A 185 -15.65 2.55 7.64
C PHE A 185 -15.26 4.03 7.61
N ASP A 186 -16.15 4.90 8.08
CA ASP A 186 -15.96 6.33 8.05
C ASP A 186 -15.57 6.80 6.63
N THR A 187 -14.48 7.52 6.49
CA THR A 187 -13.92 7.97 5.20
C THR A 187 -12.94 6.96 4.58
N TRP A 188 -12.59 5.88 5.27
CA TRP A 188 -11.73 4.84 4.73
C TRP A 188 -12.47 4.01 3.68
N LYS A 189 -11.86 3.88 2.49
CA LYS A 189 -12.35 3.10 1.36
C LYS A 189 -11.44 1.92 1.09
N TYR A 190 -12.04 0.77 0.82
CA TYR A 190 -11.40 -0.51 0.54
C TYR A 190 -11.86 -0.95 -0.85
N LEU A 191 -11.02 -0.67 -1.86
CA LEU A 191 -11.40 -0.84 -3.26
C LEU A 191 -10.52 -1.88 -3.94
N PHE A 192 -11.16 -2.75 -4.74
CA PHE A 192 -10.47 -3.65 -5.63
C PHE A 192 -10.46 -3.13 -7.05
N TYR A 193 -9.28 -3.24 -7.66
CA TYR A 193 -9.04 -2.95 -9.07
C TYR A 193 -8.32 -4.11 -9.72
N LYS A 194 -8.52 -4.29 -11.03
CA LYS A 194 -7.71 -5.17 -11.87
C LYS A 194 -6.83 -4.37 -12.82
N ARG A 195 -5.64 -4.88 -13.06
CA ARG A 195 -4.74 -4.35 -14.08
C ARG A 195 -5.36 -4.56 -15.46
N THR A 196 -5.58 -3.48 -16.20
CA THR A 196 -6.11 -3.56 -17.57
C THR A 196 -5.11 -4.26 -18.49
N LYS A 197 -5.61 -5.05 -19.44
CA LYS A 197 -4.81 -5.49 -20.58
C LYS A 197 -4.65 -4.25 -21.49
N LYS A 198 -3.43 -3.71 -21.60
CA LYS A 198 -3.20 -2.75 -22.69
C LYS A 198 -3.47 -3.49 -24.00
N SER A 199 -4.49 -3.09 -24.78
CA SER A 199 -4.58 -3.45 -26.18
C SER A 199 -3.27 -3.00 -26.84
N LEU A 200 -2.51 -3.93 -27.37
CA LEU A 200 -1.43 -3.62 -28.29
C LEU A 200 -2.11 -3.08 -29.57
N LEU A 201 -2.33 -1.75 -29.58
CA LEU A 201 -2.67 -1.02 -30.79
C LEU A 201 -1.37 -0.62 -31.49
#